data_66ee7d60e7d878481f4cdbf17996b118
#
_entry.id   66ee7d60e7d878481f4cdbf17996b118
#
_cell.length_a   1.000
_cell.length_b   1.000
_cell.length_c   1.000
_cell.angle_alpha   90.00
_cell.angle_beta   90.00
_cell.angle_gamma   90.00
#
_symmetry.space_group_name_H-M   'P 1'
#
loop_
_entity.id
_entity.type
_entity.pdbx_description
1 polymer ?
#
loop_
_entity_poly.entity_id
_entity_poly.type
_entity_poly.pdbx_seq_one_letter_code
_entity_poly.pdbx_strand_id
1 'polypeptide(L)'
;MTRSLISALTGLAIAAGVVTVGVAVFLPRAGAQDSPAPPPVAAASPTPVATAAPPPRTIGRETGLPLPRYVSLRGDEGRARRGPSRSQRIDWVFTRNGMPLEVVAEFDTWRKVRDRDGAGGWVHVVSLSRERTVIVQDDLVALRSAPGPEATIRARAEAGVIARLGSCTELWCRIHVGRTNGWVPKTALWGVAPDELRD
;
A
#
# COMPACT_ATOMS: atom_id res chain seq x y z
N MET A 1 20.97 -34.73 -38.69
CA MET A 1 19.79 -35.37 -39.30
C MET A 1 18.61 -34.47 -38.97
N THR A 2 18.37 -33.50 -39.86
CA THR A 2 17.28 -33.40 -40.86
C THR A 2 15.89 -33.61 -40.24
N ARG A 3 14.95 -32.65 -40.19
CA ARG A 3 14.20 -32.12 -41.34
C ARG A 3 13.32 -30.93 -40.95
N SER A 4 13.46 -29.84 -41.69
CA SER A 4 12.43 -28.85 -41.99
C SER A 4 11.13 -29.45 -42.53
N LEU A 5 9.99 -28.81 -42.27
CA LEU A 5 8.86 -28.75 -43.19
C LEU A 5 8.16 -27.41 -43.11
N ILE A 6 8.20 -26.71 -44.23
CA ILE A 6 7.49 -25.51 -44.67
C ILE A 6 6.15 -25.98 -45.30
N SER A 7 5.06 -25.26 -45.09
CA SER A 7 3.87 -25.20 -45.94
C SER A 7 3.12 -23.90 -45.59
N ALA A 8 3.14 -22.86 -46.34
CA ALA A 8 2.57 -22.57 -47.68
C ALA A 8 1.04 -22.30 -47.64
N LEU A 9 0.73 -20.99 -47.73
CA LEU A 9 -0.27 -20.27 -48.53
C LEU A 9 -1.61 -20.95 -48.91
N THR A 10 -2.72 -20.27 -48.61
CA THR A 10 -3.77 -20.07 -49.62
C THR A 10 -4.54 -18.77 -49.36
N GLY A 11 -4.49 -17.85 -50.32
CA GLY A 11 -5.28 -16.65 -50.39
C GLY A 11 -6.69 -16.93 -50.94
N LEU A 12 -7.66 -16.12 -50.54
CA LEU A 12 -8.94 -16.04 -51.25
C LEU A 12 -9.37 -14.56 -51.33
N ALA A 13 -9.27 -14.03 -52.51
CA ALA A 13 -9.84 -12.76 -52.94
C ALA A 13 -11.34 -12.93 -53.22
N ILE A 14 -12.19 -12.08 -52.71
CA ILE A 14 -13.58 -11.95 -53.14
C ILE A 14 -13.87 -10.48 -53.45
N ALA A 15 -14.48 -10.35 -54.61
CA ALA A 15 -14.69 -9.17 -55.42
C ALA A 15 -15.66 -8.13 -54.87
N ALA A 16 -15.46 -6.92 -55.39
CA ALA A 16 -16.28 -5.74 -55.24
C ALA A 16 -17.74 -5.91 -55.70
N GLY A 17 -18.65 -5.38 -54.91
CA GLY A 17 -20.03 -5.05 -55.28
C GLY A 17 -20.34 -3.63 -54.91
N VAL A 18 -20.31 -2.74 -55.89
CA VAL A 18 -20.76 -1.35 -55.75
C VAL A 18 -22.27 -1.33 -55.91
N VAL A 19 -23.00 -1.02 -54.87
CA VAL A 19 -24.42 -0.63 -54.91
C VAL A 19 -24.52 0.82 -54.54
N THR A 20 -24.74 1.67 -55.55
CA THR A 20 -25.10 3.09 -55.41
C THR A 20 -26.60 3.21 -55.11
N VAL A 21 -26.92 3.51 -53.86
CA VAL A 21 -28.26 3.94 -53.46
C VAL A 21 -28.21 5.43 -53.26
N GLY A 22 -28.88 6.16 -54.13
CA GLY A 22 -29.07 7.61 -54.00
C GLY A 22 -29.97 7.92 -52.79
N VAL A 23 -29.45 8.68 -51.83
CA VAL A 23 -30.22 9.20 -50.72
C VAL A 23 -30.41 10.71 -50.92
N ALA A 24 -31.67 11.10 -51.05
CA ALA A 24 -32.11 12.49 -51.12
C ALA A 24 -31.70 13.21 -49.79
N VAL A 25 -30.95 14.28 -49.95
CA VAL A 25 -30.57 15.16 -48.84
C VAL A 25 -31.76 15.99 -48.43
N PHE A 26 -32.44 15.63 -47.35
CA PHE A 26 -33.36 16.52 -46.63
C PHE A 26 -32.53 17.34 -45.63
N LEU A 27 -32.33 18.61 -45.90
CA LEU A 27 -31.73 19.56 -44.95
C LEU A 27 -32.80 19.99 -43.93
N PRO A 28 -32.71 19.63 -42.66
CA PRO A 28 -33.49 20.31 -41.65
C PRO A 28 -32.82 21.64 -41.31
N ARG A 29 -33.60 22.68 -41.38
CA ARG A 29 -33.30 24.07 -41.04
C ARG A 29 -32.94 24.12 -39.55
N ALA A 30 -31.72 24.53 -39.24
CA ALA A 30 -31.26 24.73 -37.87
C ALA A 30 -32.05 25.87 -37.22
N GLY A 31 -32.95 25.51 -36.31
CA GLY A 31 -33.45 26.45 -35.31
C GLY A 31 -32.35 26.67 -34.28
N ALA A 32 -31.83 27.88 -34.19
CA ALA A 32 -30.96 28.28 -33.10
C ALA A 32 -31.76 28.19 -31.78
N GLN A 33 -31.51 27.20 -30.98
CA GLN A 33 -31.98 27.20 -29.59
C GLN A 33 -30.89 27.86 -28.75
N ASP A 34 -31.25 29.09 -28.30
CA ASP A 34 -30.53 29.82 -27.28
C ASP A 34 -30.60 29.00 -25.97
N SER A 35 -29.62 28.13 -25.72
CA SER A 35 -29.45 27.49 -24.43
C SER A 35 -28.73 28.48 -23.49
N PRO A 36 -29.33 28.84 -22.36
CA PRO A 36 -28.65 29.67 -21.39
C PRO A 36 -27.40 28.94 -20.87
N ALA A 37 -26.27 29.63 -20.87
CA ALA A 37 -25.01 29.13 -20.35
C ALA A 37 -25.18 28.70 -18.89
N PRO A 38 -24.64 27.55 -18.48
CA PRO A 38 -24.67 27.14 -17.07
C PRO A 38 -23.91 28.18 -16.23
N PRO A 39 -24.38 28.47 -15.00
CA PRO A 39 -23.70 29.40 -14.11
C PRO A 39 -22.27 28.87 -13.80
N PRO A 40 -21.30 29.78 -13.59
CA PRO A 40 -19.94 29.38 -13.27
C PRO A 40 -19.95 28.57 -11.99
N VAL A 41 -19.50 27.32 -12.09
CA VAL A 41 -19.27 26.44 -10.93
C VAL A 41 -18.16 27.11 -10.13
N ALA A 42 -18.51 27.71 -8.99
CA ALA A 42 -17.55 28.24 -8.06
C ALA A 42 -16.57 27.10 -7.69
N ALA A 43 -15.30 27.28 -8.01
CA ALA A 43 -14.25 26.36 -7.63
C ALA A 43 -14.26 26.27 -6.10
N ALA A 44 -14.72 25.13 -5.58
CA ALA A 44 -14.62 24.84 -4.16
C ALA A 44 -13.13 24.82 -3.81
N SER A 45 -12.69 25.78 -3.00
CA SER A 45 -11.35 25.79 -2.45
C SER A 45 -11.10 24.46 -1.72
N PRO A 46 -9.95 23.79 -1.92
CA PRO A 46 -9.67 22.57 -1.21
C PRO A 46 -9.64 22.85 0.30
N THR A 47 -10.58 22.27 1.02
CA THR A 47 -10.58 22.30 2.48
C THR A 47 -9.26 21.66 2.94
N PRO A 48 -8.44 22.34 3.77
CA PRO A 48 -7.22 21.72 4.28
C PRO A 48 -7.61 20.45 5.02
N VAL A 49 -7.09 19.31 4.57
CA VAL A 49 -7.20 18.04 5.30
C VAL A 49 -6.48 18.25 6.62
N ALA A 50 -7.24 18.43 7.69
CA ALA A 50 -6.68 18.53 9.03
C ALA A 50 -5.90 17.24 9.29
N THR A 51 -4.60 17.36 9.43
CA THR A 51 -3.73 16.26 9.88
C THR A 51 -4.21 15.89 11.28
N ALA A 52 -4.94 14.77 11.37
CA ALA A 52 -5.45 14.29 12.65
C ALA A 52 -4.26 14.08 13.59
N ALA A 53 -4.32 14.69 14.78
CA ALA A 53 -3.33 14.47 15.81
C ALA A 53 -3.21 12.96 16.10
N PRO A 54 -2.00 12.45 16.35
CA PRO A 54 -1.83 11.04 16.68
C PRO A 54 -2.67 10.70 17.92
N PRO A 55 -3.29 9.50 17.95
CA PRO A 55 -4.13 9.10 19.08
C PRO A 55 -3.32 9.11 20.38
N PRO A 56 -3.96 9.45 21.53
CA PRO A 56 -3.28 9.47 22.81
C PRO A 56 -2.67 8.09 23.12
N ARG A 57 -1.41 8.08 23.53
CA ARG A 57 -0.71 6.85 23.92
C ARG A 57 -1.23 6.37 25.26
N THR A 58 -1.59 5.10 25.32
CA THR A 58 -1.92 4.41 26.58
C THR A 58 -0.83 3.38 26.88
N ILE A 59 -0.80 2.89 28.11
CA ILE A 59 0.13 1.83 28.51
C ILE A 59 -0.60 0.49 28.44
N GLY A 60 -0.02 -0.46 27.75
CA GLY A 60 -0.55 -1.82 27.64
C GLY A 60 -0.50 -2.53 28.98
N ARG A 61 -1.63 -3.13 29.37
CA ARG A 61 -1.81 -3.75 30.69
C ARG A 61 -0.93 -4.98 30.92
N GLU A 62 -0.66 -5.72 29.84
CA GLU A 62 0.07 -7.01 29.92
C GLU A 62 1.58 -6.82 29.77
N THR A 63 2.02 -5.83 29.01
CA THR A 63 3.45 -5.65 28.73
C THR A 63 4.07 -4.43 29.37
N GLY A 64 3.27 -3.48 29.85
CA GLY A 64 3.75 -2.16 30.32
C GLY A 64 4.32 -1.29 29.19
N LEU A 65 4.16 -1.69 27.92
CA LEU A 65 4.66 -0.93 26.79
C LEU A 65 3.62 0.05 26.24
N PRO A 66 4.06 1.16 25.62
CA PRO A 66 3.13 2.11 25.00
C PRO A 66 2.26 1.47 23.91
N LEU A 67 1.02 1.94 23.81
CA LEU A 67 0.07 1.64 22.74
C LEU A 67 -0.39 2.96 22.09
N PRO A 68 -0.55 3.00 20.76
CA PRO A 68 -0.21 1.93 19.82
C PRO A 68 1.29 1.73 19.68
N ARG A 69 1.70 0.52 19.29
CA ARG A 69 3.09 0.20 18.95
C ARG A 69 3.16 -0.83 17.83
N TYR A 70 4.32 -0.95 17.20
CA TYR A 70 4.52 -1.88 16.08
C TYR A 70 5.24 -3.16 16.50
N VAL A 71 4.81 -4.27 15.91
CA VAL A 71 5.41 -5.60 15.96
C VAL A 71 5.44 -6.17 14.54
N SER A 72 6.06 -7.33 14.34
CA SER A 72 6.03 -8.00 13.04
C SER A 72 5.35 -9.36 13.14
N LEU A 73 4.73 -9.80 12.05
CA LEU A 73 4.23 -11.16 11.94
C LEU A 73 5.42 -12.14 11.96
N ARG A 74 5.30 -13.20 12.73
CA ARG A 74 6.24 -14.32 12.74
C ARG A 74 5.72 -15.43 11.84
N GLY A 75 6.51 -15.80 10.82
CA GLY A 75 6.12 -16.83 9.86
C GLY A 75 5.11 -16.32 8.83
N ASP A 76 4.56 -17.26 8.09
CA ASP A 76 3.76 -16.98 6.90
C ASP A 76 2.25 -16.97 7.19
N GLU A 77 1.84 -17.19 8.45
CA GLU A 77 0.43 -17.19 8.82
C GLU A 77 0.19 -16.55 10.20
N GLY A 78 -0.68 -15.56 10.24
CA GLY A 78 -1.18 -14.91 11.45
C GLY A 78 -2.70 -14.84 11.45
N ARG A 79 -3.35 -15.66 12.29
CA ARG A 79 -4.80 -15.73 12.39
C ARG A 79 -5.31 -14.64 13.33
N ALA A 80 -6.00 -13.66 12.76
CA ALA A 80 -6.66 -12.59 13.49
C ALA A 80 -8.13 -12.97 13.78
N ARG A 81 -8.48 -12.98 15.04
CA ARG A 81 -9.77 -13.44 15.54
C ARG A 81 -10.62 -12.28 16.02
N ARG A 82 -11.91 -12.49 16.10
CA ARG A 82 -12.89 -11.51 16.59
C ARG A 82 -12.65 -11.14 18.06
N GLY A 83 -12.16 -12.06 18.86
CA GLY A 83 -11.89 -11.89 20.28
C GLY A 83 -10.64 -12.62 20.75
N PRO A 84 -10.17 -12.34 21.98
CA PRO A 84 -8.92 -12.87 22.54
C PRO A 84 -9.09 -14.30 23.07
N SER A 85 -9.48 -15.23 22.21
CA SER A 85 -9.60 -16.66 22.53
C SER A 85 -9.49 -17.52 21.27
N ARG A 86 -9.00 -18.75 21.42
CA ARG A 86 -8.91 -19.73 20.33
C ARG A 86 -10.29 -20.18 19.80
N SER A 87 -11.33 -20.09 20.63
CA SER A 87 -12.71 -20.41 20.24
C SER A 87 -13.36 -19.35 19.38
N GLN A 88 -12.80 -18.14 19.34
CA GLN A 88 -13.32 -17.05 18.53
C GLN A 88 -13.05 -17.28 17.05
N ARG A 89 -14.03 -16.88 16.22
CA ARG A 89 -13.95 -16.97 14.77
C ARG A 89 -12.74 -16.20 14.25
N ILE A 90 -12.08 -16.75 13.24
CA ILE A 90 -11.05 -16.08 12.46
C ILE A 90 -11.76 -15.15 11.47
N ASP A 91 -11.49 -13.86 11.55
CA ASP A 91 -12.06 -12.85 10.65
C ASP A 91 -11.04 -12.44 9.56
N TRP A 92 -9.73 -12.61 9.83
CA TRP A 92 -8.65 -12.25 8.90
C TRP A 92 -7.45 -13.19 9.05
N VAL A 93 -6.69 -13.39 7.97
CA VAL A 93 -5.43 -14.14 7.99
C VAL A 93 -4.35 -13.32 7.29
N PHE A 94 -3.31 -13.01 8.04
CA PHE A 94 -2.10 -12.40 7.49
C PHE A 94 -1.19 -13.48 6.92
N THR A 95 -0.69 -13.30 5.69
CA THR A 95 0.06 -14.34 4.95
C THR A 95 1.48 -13.90 4.54
N ARG A 96 1.95 -12.75 5.00
CA ARG A 96 3.28 -12.23 4.63
C ARG A 96 4.21 -12.23 5.84
N ASN A 97 5.24 -13.07 5.79
CA ASN A 97 6.27 -13.11 6.84
C ASN A 97 6.90 -11.73 7.06
N GLY A 98 7.10 -11.39 8.32
CA GLY A 98 7.66 -10.09 8.68
C GLY A 98 6.71 -8.91 8.45
N MET A 99 5.44 -9.11 8.08
CA MET A 99 4.48 -8.02 7.92
C MET A 99 4.39 -7.19 9.19
N PRO A 100 4.64 -5.88 9.15
CA PRO A 100 4.45 -5.03 10.32
C PRO A 100 2.97 -4.96 10.67
N LEU A 101 2.69 -4.91 11.97
CA LEU A 101 1.34 -4.85 12.54
C LEU A 101 1.34 -3.86 13.69
N GLU A 102 0.31 -3.05 13.78
CA GLU A 102 0.14 -2.11 14.87
C GLU A 102 -0.68 -2.75 15.99
N VAL A 103 -0.12 -2.88 17.17
CA VAL A 103 -0.81 -3.35 18.39
C VAL A 103 -1.57 -2.19 19.00
N VAL A 104 -2.88 -2.32 19.10
CA VAL A 104 -3.78 -1.28 19.64
C VAL A 104 -4.40 -1.64 20.99
N ALA A 105 -4.39 -2.93 21.37
CA ALA A 105 -4.85 -3.41 22.67
C ALA A 105 -4.17 -4.72 23.06
N GLU A 106 -4.21 -5.05 24.36
CA GLU A 106 -3.65 -6.26 24.93
C GLU A 106 -4.67 -6.94 25.85
N PHE A 107 -4.65 -8.25 25.86
CA PHE A 107 -5.39 -9.09 26.77
C PHE A 107 -4.67 -10.43 26.92
N ASP A 108 -4.15 -10.73 28.10
CA ASP A 108 -3.36 -11.95 28.36
C ASP A 108 -2.30 -12.19 27.28
N THR A 109 -2.34 -13.33 26.62
CA THR A 109 -1.44 -13.72 25.51
C THR A 109 -1.92 -13.23 24.14
N TRP A 110 -2.93 -12.39 24.07
CA TRP A 110 -3.50 -11.88 22.84
C TRP A 110 -3.17 -10.39 22.63
N ARG A 111 -2.95 -10.02 21.38
CA ARG A 111 -2.76 -8.63 20.95
C ARG A 111 -3.79 -8.31 19.88
N LYS A 112 -4.54 -7.22 20.09
CA LYS A 112 -5.39 -6.68 19.02
C LYS A 112 -4.51 -5.90 18.08
N VAL A 113 -4.43 -6.36 16.84
CA VAL A 113 -3.56 -5.77 15.82
C VAL A 113 -4.37 -5.29 14.63
N ARG A 114 -3.80 -4.33 13.89
CA ARG A 114 -4.26 -3.91 12.58
C ARG A 114 -3.09 -3.72 11.64
N ASP A 115 -3.32 -3.89 10.34
CA ASP A 115 -2.38 -3.52 9.29
C ASP A 115 -2.58 -2.05 8.85
N ARG A 116 -1.86 -1.64 7.82
CA ARG A 116 -1.94 -0.28 7.27
C ARG A 116 -3.33 0.06 6.70
N ASP A 117 -4.08 -0.94 6.27
CA ASP A 117 -5.41 -0.79 5.66
C ASP A 117 -6.53 -0.91 6.71
N GLY A 118 -6.15 -1.12 8.00
CA GLY A 118 -7.07 -1.26 9.12
C GLY A 118 -7.61 -2.67 9.33
N ALA A 119 -7.26 -3.63 8.47
CA ALA A 119 -7.67 -5.01 8.65
C ALA A 119 -6.92 -5.67 9.82
N GLY A 120 -7.60 -6.54 10.58
CA GLY A 120 -6.96 -7.22 11.69
C GLY A 120 -7.93 -7.85 12.68
N GLY A 121 -7.49 -7.92 13.94
CA GLY A 121 -8.19 -8.56 15.04
C GLY A 121 -7.25 -9.03 16.14
N TRP A 122 -7.67 -10.00 16.92
CA TRP A 122 -6.88 -10.55 18.01
C TRP A 122 -5.95 -11.67 17.50
N VAL A 123 -4.65 -11.46 17.64
CA VAL A 123 -3.59 -12.41 17.26
C VAL A 123 -2.86 -12.86 18.50
N HIS A 124 -2.57 -14.17 18.59
CA HIS A 124 -1.82 -14.73 19.71
C HIS A 124 -0.33 -14.35 19.60
N VAL A 125 0.32 -14.05 20.73
CA VAL A 125 1.71 -13.57 20.78
C VAL A 125 2.73 -14.50 20.13
N VAL A 126 2.46 -15.80 20.04
CA VAL A 126 3.35 -16.76 19.36
C VAL A 126 3.50 -16.49 17.87
N SER A 127 2.50 -15.87 17.23
CA SER A 127 2.53 -15.45 15.82
C SER A 127 3.14 -14.06 15.63
N LEU A 128 3.65 -13.44 16.69
CA LEU A 128 4.24 -12.10 16.64
C LEU A 128 5.73 -12.16 16.99
N SER A 129 6.49 -11.26 16.38
CA SER A 129 7.91 -11.07 16.61
C SER A 129 8.20 -9.66 17.11
N ARG A 130 9.22 -9.52 17.95
CA ARG A 130 9.78 -8.23 18.36
C ARG A 130 10.71 -7.62 17.30
N GLU A 131 11.09 -8.39 16.28
CA GLU A 131 11.81 -7.84 15.14
C GLU A 131 10.96 -6.72 14.52
N ARG A 132 11.58 -5.58 14.27
CA ARG A 132 10.88 -4.44 13.73
C ARG A 132 11.03 -4.41 12.21
N THR A 133 9.90 -4.39 11.56
CA THR A 133 9.80 -4.24 10.11
C THR A 133 8.89 -3.06 9.77
N VAL A 134 9.00 -2.60 8.54
CA VAL A 134 8.22 -1.51 7.96
C VAL A 134 7.77 -1.90 6.55
N ILE A 135 6.72 -1.27 6.06
CA ILE A 135 6.31 -1.34 4.65
C ILE A 135 6.64 0.00 3.99
N VAL A 136 7.26 -0.07 2.83
CA VAL A 136 7.45 1.10 1.95
C VAL A 136 6.08 1.50 1.38
N GLN A 137 5.68 2.77 1.57
CA GLN A 137 4.35 3.25 1.18
C GLN A 137 4.31 3.78 -0.25
N ASP A 138 5.32 4.54 -0.63
CA ASP A 138 5.42 5.18 -1.93
C ASP A 138 6.22 4.32 -2.91
N ASP A 139 5.98 4.49 -4.18
CA ASP A 139 6.72 3.76 -5.21
C ASP A 139 8.12 4.37 -5.43
N LEU A 140 9.07 3.50 -5.76
CA LEU A 140 10.46 3.86 -6.08
C LEU A 140 11.16 4.76 -5.02
N VAL A 141 10.85 4.55 -3.75
CA VAL A 141 11.48 5.29 -2.64
C VAL A 141 12.99 5.12 -2.66
N ALA A 142 13.72 6.24 -2.65
CA ALA A 142 15.19 6.24 -2.69
C ALA A 142 15.79 5.79 -1.35
N LEU A 143 16.60 4.73 -1.38
CA LEU A 143 17.46 4.30 -0.29
C LEU A 143 18.78 5.06 -0.39
N ARG A 144 19.09 5.92 0.57
CA ARG A 144 20.23 6.82 0.54
C ARG A 144 21.39 6.36 1.42
N SER A 145 22.59 6.85 1.13
CA SER A 145 23.79 6.50 1.88
C SER A 145 23.82 7.05 3.32
N ALA A 146 23.14 8.19 3.54
CA ALA A 146 23.06 8.93 4.80
C ALA A 146 21.66 9.55 4.95
N PRO A 147 21.25 9.96 6.17
CA PRO A 147 20.02 10.73 6.35
C PRO A 147 20.16 12.11 5.71
N GLY A 148 19.26 12.45 4.78
CA GLY A 148 19.23 13.73 4.08
C GLY A 148 18.88 13.61 2.61
N PRO A 149 18.23 14.65 2.02
CA PRO A 149 17.76 14.63 0.64
C PRO A 149 18.90 14.65 -0.39
N GLU A 150 20.07 15.19 -0.04
CA GLU A 150 21.24 15.31 -0.91
C GLU A 150 22.16 14.08 -0.88
N ALA A 151 21.90 13.14 0.04
CA ALA A 151 22.73 11.94 0.14
C ALA A 151 22.59 11.05 -1.10
N THR A 152 23.67 10.40 -1.50
CA THR A 152 23.74 9.53 -2.68
C THR A 152 22.71 8.41 -2.61
N ILE A 153 21.96 8.22 -3.69
CA ILE A 153 21.00 7.12 -3.83
C ILE A 153 21.77 5.84 -4.13
N ARG A 154 21.55 4.80 -3.33
CA ARG A 154 22.15 3.47 -3.49
C ARG A 154 21.24 2.50 -4.23
N ALA A 155 19.93 2.61 -3.98
CA ALA A 155 18.91 1.76 -4.56
C ALA A 155 17.55 2.47 -4.49
N ARG A 156 16.52 1.85 -5.06
CA ARG A 156 15.13 2.25 -4.89
C ARG A 156 14.30 1.06 -4.43
N ALA A 157 13.31 1.29 -3.58
CA ALA A 157 12.36 0.29 -3.13
C ALA A 157 10.97 0.61 -3.68
N GLU A 158 10.27 -0.41 -4.13
CA GLU A 158 8.90 -0.33 -4.61
C GLU A 158 7.91 -0.27 -3.43
N ALA A 159 6.74 0.27 -3.69
CA ALA A 159 5.65 0.25 -2.72
C ALA A 159 5.29 -1.19 -2.30
N GLY A 160 4.94 -1.37 -1.02
CA GLY A 160 4.58 -2.68 -0.47
C GLY A 160 5.75 -3.59 -0.11
N VAL A 161 7.00 -3.18 -0.35
CA VAL A 161 8.19 -3.92 0.11
C VAL A 161 8.25 -3.90 1.63
N ILE A 162 8.39 -5.10 2.22
CA ILE A 162 8.65 -5.26 3.65
C ILE A 162 10.16 -5.21 3.88
N ALA A 163 10.59 -4.29 4.74
CA ALA A 163 11.98 -4.08 5.08
C ALA A 163 12.20 -4.19 6.59
N ARG A 164 13.36 -4.69 7.02
CA ARG A 164 13.74 -4.65 8.43
C ARG A 164 14.14 -3.23 8.81
N LEU A 165 13.58 -2.75 9.93
CA LEU A 165 13.88 -1.44 10.48
C LEU A 165 15.20 -1.46 11.25
N GLY A 166 16.10 -0.56 10.90
CA GLY A 166 17.35 -0.27 11.62
C GLY A 166 17.23 0.98 12.49
N SER A 167 18.30 1.78 12.49
CA SER A 167 18.38 3.05 13.22
C SER A 167 17.42 4.08 12.66
N CYS A 168 16.84 4.93 13.54
CA CYS A 168 15.98 6.05 13.16
C CYS A 168 16.42 7.33 13.85
N THR A 169 16.57 8.40 13.06
CA THR A 169 16.65 9.78 13.51
C THR A 169 15.24 10.39 13.61
N GLU A 170 15.13 11.68 13.80
CA GLU A 170 13.83 12.37 13.82
C GLU A 170 13.03 12.20 12.54
N LEU A 171 13.67 12.32 11.37
CA LEU A 171 13.01 12.34 10.07
C LEU A 171 13.31 11.13 9.18
N TRP A 172 14.37 10.38 9.47
CA TRP A 172 14.87 9.31 8.61
C TRP A 172 15.03 8.01 9.37
N CYS A 173 14.75 6.88 8.69
CA CYS A 173 15.09 5.57 9.21
C CYS A 173 15.96 4.81 8.21
N ARG A 174 16.90 4.05 8.72
CA ARG A 174 17.67 3.08 7.95
C ARG A 174 16.85 1.81 7.81
N ILE A 175 16.64 1.35 6.60
CA ILE A 175 15.94 0.10 6.32
C ILE A 175 16.87 -0.89 5.62
N HIS A 176 16.56 -2.19 5.78
CA HIS A 176 17.29 -3.28 5.16
C HIS A 176 16.32 -4.10 4.30
N VAL A 177 16.59 -4.17 3.01
CA VAL A 177 15.84 -4.94 2.00
C VAL A 177 16.78 -5.98 1.40
N GLY A 178 16.65 -7.23 1.77
CA GLY A 178 17.59 -8.28 1.35
C GLY A 178 19.03 -7.95 1.76
N ARG A 179 19.92 -7.81 0.78
CA ARG A 179 21.34 -7.45 1.00
C ARG A 179 21.62 -5.95 0.93
N THR A 180 20.62 -5.16 0.58
CA THR A 180 20.74 -3.72 0.42
C THR A 180 20.22 -3.00 1.65
N ASN A 181 20.81 -1.86 1.99
CA ASN A 181 20.33 -0.99 3.05
C ASN A 181 20.49 0.48 2.66
N GLY A 182 19.68 1.33 3.26
CA GLY A 182 19.78 2.76 3.06
C GLY A 182 18.82 3.53 3.95
N TRP A 183 19.00 4.83 3.97
CA TRP A 183 18.17 5.78 4.70
C TRP A 183 16.98 6.22 3.86
N VAL A 184 15.80 6.24 4.47
CA VAL A 184 14.50 6.55 3.86
C VAL A 184 13.76 7.52 4.78
N PRO A 185 13.03 8.53 4.25
CA PRO A 185 12.20 9.38 5.10
C PRO A 185 11.14 8.55 5.82
N LYS A 186 10.88 8.86 7.09
CA LYS A 186 9.83 8.17 7.87
C LYS A 186 8.45 8.26 7.22
N THR A 187 8.17 9.37 6.55
CA THR A 187 6.91 9.61 5.84
C THR A 187 6.62 8.62 4.72
N ALA A 188 7.67 8.00 4.15
CA ALA A 188 7.54 6.96 3.14
C ALA A 188 7.42 5.54 3.73
N LEU A 189 7.32 5.41 5.05
CA LEU A 189 7.29 4.14 5.77
C LEU A 189 6.03 4.00 6.63
N TRP A 190 5.40 2.84 6.58
CA TRP A 190 4.42 2.42 7.59
C TRP A 190 5.04 1.37 8.51
N GLY A 191 4.76 1.44 9.79
CA GLY A 191 5.32 0.53 10.79
C GLY A 191 6.36 1.19 11.71
N VAL A 192 6.53 2.50 11.62
CA VAL A 192 7.37 3.31 12.49
C VAL A 192 6.57 4.53 12.99
N ALA A 193 6.70 4.86 14.28
CA ALA A 193 6.06 6.05 14.81
C ALA A 193 6.82 7.33 14.38
N PRO A 194 6.11 8.47 14.17
CA PRO A 194 6.77 9.71 13.74
C PRO A 194 7.89 10.18 14.66
N ASP A 195 7.71 9.99 15.96
CA ASP A 195 8.65 10.38 17.01
C ASP A 195 9.58 9.23 17.47
N GLU A 196 9.52 8.08 16.83
CA GLU A 196 10.36 6.94 17.19
C GLU A 196 11.83 7.22 16.87
N LEU A 197 12.67 7.24 17.89
CA LEU A 197 14.12 7.25 17.79
C LEU A 197 14.65 5.84 18.05
N ARG A 198 15.65 5.44 17.31
CA ARG A 198 16.22 4.08 17.40
C ARG A 198 17.68 4.07 16.97
N ASP A 199 18.51 3.40 17.72
CA ASP A 199 19.92 3.14 17.46
C ASP A 199 20.13 1.79 16.74
#